data_0d40b753423f640ca3a82d0dfaac2184
#
_entry.id   0d40b753423f640ca3a82d0dfaac2184
#
_cell.length_a   1.000
_cell.length_b   1.000
_cell.length_c   1.000
_cell.angle_alpha   90.00
_cell.angle_beta   90.00
_cell.angle_gamma   90.00
#
_symmetry.space_group_name_H-M   'P 1'
#
loop_
_entity.id
_entity.type
_entity.pdbx_description
1 polymer ?
#
loop_
_entity_poly.entity_id
_entity_poly.type
_entity_poly.pdbx_seq_one_letter_code
_entity_poly.pdbx_strand_id
1 'polypeptide(L)'
;MGHSRGHVDGARSTLINAGREPDDFSVAQTDRWLRTVEAETVPDAAGVVLGLGVTSDVMADKQRARYLNLLRFAQRESGGWGPLPNAERATAFDTALVLLALQQLETDPRLARSTYRLEELKEAIGKGRAYLVGQQKADGSWPETMRGNTSTSDAQRLSTTAWALMALLGGSK
;
A
#
# COMPACT_ATOMS: atom_id res chain seq x y z
N MET A 1 -27.64 17.91 16.15
CA MET A 1 -27.00 16.61 16.41
C MET A 1 -26.72 15.95 15.08
N GLY A 2 -25.58 16.25 14.46
CA GLY A 2 -25.14 15.72 13.18
C GLY A 2 -24.16 14.58 13.44
N HIS A 3 -24.57 13.35 13.20
CA HIS A 3 -23.76 12.16 13.40
C HIS A 3 -22.80 11.98 12.24
N SER A 4 -21.54 11.83 12.57
CA SER A 4 -20.40 11.52 11.73
C SER A 4 -20.57 10.15 11.03
N ARG A 5 -21.27 10.12 9.90
CA ARG A 5 -21.40 8.90 9.07
C ARG A 5 -20.22 8.64 8.12
N GLY A 6 -19.28 9.58 8.00
CA GLY A 6 -18.15 9.45 7.08
C GLY A 6 -16.96 8.63 7.58
N HIS A 7 -17.00 8.14 8.82
CA HIS A 7 -15.81 7.63 9.52
C HIS A 7 -15.52 6.14 9.30
N VAL A 8 -16.47 5.39 8.76
CA VAL A 8 -16.39 3.90 8.67
C VAL A 8 -16.31 3.37 7.25
N ASP A 9 -16.32 4.23 6.23
CA ASP A 9 -16.52 3.79 4.86
C ASP A 9 -15.32 3.06 4.23
N GLY A 10 -14.09 3.39 4.63
CA GLY A 10 -12.88 2.78 4.07
C GLY A 10 -12.69 1.31 4.48
N ALA A 11 -12.65 1.04 5.79
CA ALA A 11 -12.51 -0.31 6.33
C ALA A 11 -13.76 -1.17 6.02
N ARG A 12 -14.95 -0.55 6.05
CA ARG A 12 -16.21 -1.19 5.68
C ARG A 12 -16.21 -1.64 4.21
N SER A 13 -15.74 -0.79 3.29
CA SER A 13 -15.63 -1.13 1.87
C SER A 13 -14.73 -2.33 1.63
N THR A 14 -13.61 -2.42 2.34
CA THR A 14 -12.66 -3.55 2.24
C THR A 14 -13.29 -4.85 2.75
N LEU A 15 -14.05 -4.80 3.84
CA LEU A 15 -14.68 -5.99 4.42
C LEU A 15 -15.91 -6.46 3.62
N ILE A 16 -16.70 -5.53 3.08
CA ILE A 16 -17.82 -5.85 2.18
C ILE A 16 -17.31 -6.55 0.91
N ASN A 17 -16.20 -6.07 0.35
CA ASN A 17 -15.56 -6.71 -0.81
C ASN A 17 -15.02 -8.12 -0.49
N ALA A 18 -14.76 -8.42 0.79
CA ALA A 18 -14.39 -9.76 1.27
C ALA A 18 -15.61 -10.66 1.59
N GLY A 19 -16.84 -10.22 1.30
CA GLY A 19 -18.07 -11.00 1.52
C GLY A 19 -18.45 -11.18 2.99
N ARG A 20 -17.93 -10.33 3.89
CA ARG A 20 -18.29 -10.28 5.31
C ARG A 20 -19.12 -9.04 5.59
N GLU A 21 -20.25 -9.22 6.31
CA GLU A 21 -20.90 -8.10 6.98
C GLU A 21 -20.03 -7.70 8.18
N PRO A 22 -19.35 -6.52 8.12
CA PRO A 22 -18.55 -6.08 9.25
C PRO A 22 -19.49 -5.71 10.39
N ASP A 23 -19.26 -6.29 11.57
CA ASP A 23 -19.86 -5.68 12.76
C ASP A 23 -19.23 -4.28 12.99
N ASP A 24 -20.07 -3.32 13.36
CA ASP A 24 -19.63 -1.93 13.52
C ASP A 24 -18.53 -1.77 14.59
N PHE A 25 -18.45 -2.70 15.53
CA PHE A 25 -17.44 -2.70 16.59
C PHE A 25 -16.05 -3.09 16.07
N SER A 26 -15.94 -4.17 15.31
CA SER A 26 -14.67 -4.62 14.73
C SER A 26 -14.10 -3.60 13.76
N VAL A 27 -14.95 -2.97 12.95
CA VAL A 27 -14.54 -1.90 12.03
C VAL A 27 -14.02 -0.68 12.81
N ALA A 28 -14.73 -0.25 13.85
CA ALA A 28 -14.32 0.88 14.68
C ALA A 28 -13.01 0.62 15.44
N GLN A 29 -12.77 -0.61 15.90
CA GLN A 29 -11.51 -0.99 16.51
C GLN A 29 -10.36 -0.94 15.52
N THR A 30 -10.53 -1.51 14.33
CA THR A 30 -9.52 -1.50 13.26
C THR A 30 -9.18 -0.07 12.84
N ASP A 31 -10.18 0.78 12.63
CA ASP A 31 -10.00 2.18 12.28
C ASP A 31 -9.21 2.94 13.37
N ARG A 32 -9.54 2.73 14.65
CA ARG A 32 -8.80 3.33 15.76
C ARG A 32 -7.35 2.87 15.79
N TRP A 33 -7.10 1.58 15.58
CA TRP A 33 -5.76 1.02 15.55
C TRP A 33 -4.91 1.59 14.41
N LEU A 34 -5.45 1.66 13.19
CA LEU A 34 -4.77 2.23 12.03
C LEU A 34 -4.36 3.70 12.24
N ARG A 35 -5.11 4.46 13.04
CA ARG A 35 -4.81 5.87 13.34
C ARG A 35 -3.67 6.06 14.34
N THR A 36 -3.31 5.01 15.07
CA THR A 36 -2.35 5.09 16.19
C THR A 36 -1.16 4.15 16.04
N VAL A 37 -1.24 3.13 15.17
CA VAL A 37 -0.18 2.16 14.98
C VAL A 37 1.10 2.83 14.50
N GLU A 38 2.23 2.36 15.01
CA GLU A 38 3.55 2.75 14.53
C GLU A 38 4.08 1.69 13.57
N ALA A 39 4.32 2.10 12.32
CA ALA A 39 4.90 1.27 11.27
C ALA A 39 6.35 1.67 11.04
N GLU A 40 7.25 0.71 11.12
CA GLU A 40 8.69 0.91 10.92
C GLU A 40 9.16 0.37 9.57
N THR A 41 8.40 -0.55 8.99
CA THR A 41 8.72 -1.16 7.69
C THR A 41 7.92 -0.52 6.56
N VAL A 42 8.43 -0.64 5.35
CA VAL A 42 7.75 -0.13 4.15
C VAL A 42 6.40 -0.83 3.91
N PRO A 43 6.30 -2.18 3.98
CA PRO A 43 5.01 -2.85 3.83
C PRO A 43 4.00 -2.49 4.93
N ASP A 44 4.44 -2.30 6.18
CA ASP A 44 3.53 -1.86 7.25
C ASP A 44 3.00 -0.46 6.98
N ALA A 45 3.87 0.47 6.58
CA ALA A 45 3.48 1.82 6.18
C ALA A 45 2.49 1.81 5.00
N ALA A 46 2.73 0.98 3.99
CA ALA A 46 1.80 0.79 2.86
C ALA A 46 0.46 0.21 3.33
N GLY A 47 0.50 -0.77 4.25
CA GLY A 47 -0.69 -1.35 4.86
C GLY A 47 -1.54 -0.32 5.62
N VAL A 48 -0.91 0.57 6.38
CA VAL A 48 -1.64 1.66 7.07
C VAL A 48 -2.28 2.63 6.07
N VAL A 49 -1.54 3.06 5.05
CA VAL A 49 -2.09 3.96 4.01
C VAL A 49 -3.27 3.31 3.29
N LEU A 50 -3.14 2.05 2.92
CA LEU A 50 -4.19 1.27 2.25
C LEU A 50 -5.41 1.07 3.16
N GLY A 51 -5.19 0.74 4.43
CA GLY A 51 -6.26 0.48 5.41
C GLY A 51 -7.02 1.74 5.82
N LEU A 52 -6.38 2.91 5.88
CA LEU A 52 -7.06 4.20 6.10
C LEU A 52 -7.96 4.58 4.92
N GLY A 53 -7.68 4.05 3.74
CA GLY A 53 -8.50 4.26 2.56
C GLY A 53 -8.71 5.74 2.24
N VAL A 54 -9.96 6.08 1.90
CA VAL A 54 -10.39 7.46 1.60
C VAL A 54 -10.89 8.22 2.83
N THR A 55 -10.77 7.65 4.03
CA THR A 55 -11.14 8.34 5.28
C THR A 55 -10.35 9.64 5.42
N SER A 56 -11.05 10.74 5.66
CA SER A 56 -10.44 12.06 5.81
C SER A 56 -10.92 12.72 7.10
N ASP A 57 -10.05 12.76 8.08
CA ASP A 57 -10.13 13.53 9.31
C ASP A 57 -8.71 13.83 9.81
N VAL A 58 -8.59 14.70 10.80
CA VAL A 58 -7.30 15.20 11.28
C VAL A 58 -6.32 14.10 11.67
N MET A 59 -6.80 13.01 12.31
CA MET A 59 -5.93 11.92 12.74
C MET A 59 -5.53 11.02 11.57
N ALA A 60 -6.48 10.64 10.71
CA ALA A 60 -6.22 9.84 9.53
C ALA A 60 -5.28 10.57 8.56
N ASP A 61 -5.50 11.86 8.34
CA ASP A 61 -4.69 12.68 7.44
C ASP A 61 -3.25 12.84 7.98
N LYS A 62 -3.08 13.04 9.30
CA LYS A 62 -1.76 13.10 9.93
C LYS A 62 -1.02 11.77 9.79
N GLN A 63 -1.70 10.67 10.06
CA GLN A 63 -1.12 9.33 9.99
C GLN A 63 -0.75 8.97 8.54
N ARG A 64 -1.65 9.25 7.59
CA ARG A 64 -1.40 9.07 6.16
C ARG A 64 -0.21 9.89 5.69
N ALA A 65 -0.14 11.17 6.04
CA ALA A 65 0.99 12.04 5.68
C ALA A 65 2.32 11.50 6.22
N ARG A 66 2.35 11.01 7.46
CA ARG A 66 3.54 10.39 8.07
C ARG A 66 4.05 9.24 7.21
N TYR A 67 3.17 8.30 6.85
CA TYR A 67 3.60 7.12 6.11
C TYR A 67 3.79 7.35 4.62
N LEU A 68 3.05 8.28 4.00
CA LEU A 68 3.36 8.71 2.64
C LEU A 68 4.74 9.35 2.53
N ASN A 69 5.17 10.13 3.52
CA ASN A 69 6.53 10.65 3.56
C ASN A 69 7.56 9.51 3.67
N LEU A 70 7.34 8.51 4.54
CA LEU A 70 8.19 7.33 4.62
C LEU A 70 8.30 6.63 3.26
N LEU A 71 7.17 6.35 2.61
CA LEU A 71 7.14 5.69 1.31
C LEU A 71 7.83 6.52 0.21
N ARG A 72 7.65 7.84 0.21
CA ARG A 72 8.31 8.75 -0.74
C ARG A 72 9.83 8.67 -0.64
N PHE A 73 10.38 8.75 0.57
CA PHE A 73 11.82 8.68 0.80
C PHE A 73 12.40 7.27 0.63
N ALA A 74 11.58 6.23 0.78
CA ALA A 74 12.00 4.85 0.65
C ALA A 74 12.08 4.36 -0.80
N GLN A 75 11.54 5.10 -1.79
CA GLN A 75 11.65 4.70 -3.19
C GLN A 75 13.10 4.70 -3.67
N ARG A 76 13.54 3.59 -4.24
CA ARG A 76 14.91 3.43 -4.76
C ARG A 76 15.05 4.02 -6.15
N GLU A 77 16.29 4.26 -6.58
CA GLU A 77 16.61 4.70 -7.96
C GLU A 77 16.08 3.72 -9.02
N SER A 78 16.01 2.43 -8.67
CA SER A 78 15.38 1.42 -9.52
C SER A 78 13.87 1.61 -9.74
N GLY A 79 13.24 2.51 -9.00
CA GLY A 79 11.79 2.77 -9.02
C GLY A 79 10.99 1.93 -8.03
N GLY A 80 11.54 0.84 -7.49
CA GLY A 80 10.86 -0.02 -6.54
C GLY A 80 11.10 0.36 -5.07
N TRP A 81 10.51 -0.43 -4.17
CA TRP A 81 10.66 -0.32 -2.72
C TRP A 81 11.17 -1.62 -2.11
N GLY A 82 11.98 -1.51 -1.07
CA GLY A 82 12.44 -2.64 -0.26
C GLY A 82 11.71 -2.72 1.07
N PRO A 83 12.03 -3.73 1.91
CA PRO A 83 11.33 -3.97 3.17
C PRO A 83 11.52 -2.88 4.22
N LEU A 84 12.63 -2.17 4.19
CA LEU A 84 12.96 -1.09 5.13
C LEU A 84 13.15 0.23 4.38
N PRO A 85 12.94 1.39 5.04
CA PRO A 85 13.11 2.70 4.40
C PRO A 85 14.50 2.93 3.83
N ASN A 86 15.53 2.29 4.39
CA ASN A 86 16.93 2.36 3.96
C ASN A 86 17.43 1.09 3.28
N ALA A 87 16.53 0.17 2.86
CA ALA A 87 16.92 -1.07 2.20
C ALA A 87 17.77 -0.79 0.94
N GLU A 88 18.86 -1.52 0.76
CA GLU A 88 19.73 -1.36 -0.43
C GLU A 88 19.02 -1.78 -1.72
N ARG A 89 18.14 -2.77 -1.63
CA ARG A 89 17.45 -3.35 -2.78
C ARG A 89 15.94 -3.29 -2.63
N ALA A 90 15.29 -2.99 -3.74
CA ALA A 90 13.85 -3.14 -3.85
C ALA A 90 13.46 -4.61 -4.04
N THR A 91 12.23 -4.95 -3.64
CA THR A 91 11.63 -6.28 -3.89
C THR A 91 10.31 -6.14 -4.64
N ALA A 92 9.91 -7.18 -5.36
CA ALA A 92 8.64 -7.18 -6.08
C ALA A 92 7.44 -7.13 -5.11
N PHE A 93 7.52 -7.83 -3.98
CA PHE A 93 6.46 -7.87 -2.97
C PHE A 93 6.24 -6.49 -2.32
N ASP A 94 7.31 -5.88 -1.79
CA ASP A 94 7.20 -4.58 -1.12
C ASP A 94 6.76 -3.50 -2.11
N THR A 95 7.29 -3.53 -3.34
CA THR A 95 6.87 -2.62 -4.41
C THR A 95 5.39 -2.76 -4.76
N ALA A 96 4.88 -3.99 -4.85
CA ALA A 96 3.47 -4.25 -5.15
C ALA A 96 2.54 -3.67 -4.07
N LEU A 97 2.87 -3.88 -2.79
CA LEU A 97 2.07 -3.33 -1.67
C LEU A 97 2.04 -1.80 -1.68
N VAL A 98 3.20 -1.17 -1.90
CA VAL A 98 3.26 0.30 -1.99
C VAL A 98 2.46 0.82 -3.18
N LEU A 99 2.56 0.18 -4.35
CA LEU A 99 1.78 0.57 -5.52
C LEU A 99 0.28 0.52 -5.27
N LEU A 100 -0.24 -0.53 -4.63
CA LEU A 100 -1.65 -0.63 -4.27
C LEU A 100 -2.08 0.52 -3.36
N ALA A 101 -1.26 0.88 -2.37
CA ALA A 101 -1.53 1.99 -1.47
C ALA A 101 -1.52 3.35 -2.21
N LEU A 102 -0.55 3.59 -3.09
CA LEU A 102 -0.45 4.84 -3.84
C LEU A 102 -1.55 4.98 -4.90
N GLN A 103 -1.90 3.90 -5.61
CA GLN A 103 -2.95 3.89 -6.63
C GLN A 103 -4.33 4.20 -6.04
N GLN A 104 -4.60 3.76 -4.80
CA GLN A 104 -5.84 4.13 -4.12
C GLN A 104 -5.96 5.67 -3.98
N LEU A 105 -4.85 6.37 -3.81
CA LEU A 105 -4.84 7.83 -3.68
C LEU A 105 -5.04 8.56 -5.02
N GLU A 106 -4.85 7.88 -6.17
CA GLU A 106 -5.18 8.47 -7.48
C GLU A 106 -6.69 8.72 -7.62
N THR A 107 -7.54 7.97 -6.92
CA THR A 107 -8.99 8.16 -6.93
C THR A 107 -9.41 9.44 -6.20
N ASP A 108 -8.64 9.87 -5.20
CA ASP A 108 -8.78 11.16 -4.53
C ASP A 108 -7.41 11.77 -4.21
N PRO A 109 -6.80 12.48 -5.17
CA PRO A 109 -5.47 13.07 -4.97
C PRO A 109 -5.37 14.07 -3.82
N ARG A 110 -6.52 14.53 -3.29
CA ARG A 110 -6.53 15.43 -2.12
C ARG A 110 -5.94 14.75 -0.88
N LEU A 111 -6.05 13.42 -0.78
CA LEU A 111 -5.51 12.63 0.33
C LEU A 111 -3.99 12.58 0.36
N ALA A 112 -3.33 12.84 -0.76
CA ALA A 112 -1.87 12.84 -0.87
C ALA A 112 -1.23 14.24 -0.85
N ARG A 113 -2.00 15.33 -0.87
CA ARG A 113 -1.52 16.73 -1.07
C ARG A 113 -0.46 17.20 -0.07
N SER A 114 -0.48 16.66 1.14
CA SER A 114 0.51 17.03 2.15
C SER A 114 1.90 16.46 1.87
N THR A 115 2.01 15.48 0.96
CA THR A 115 3.24 14.75 0.70
C THR A 115 3.63 14.73 -0.77
N TYR A 116 2.64 14.53 -1.66
CA TYR A 116 2.86 14.43 -3.10
C TYR A 116 2.10 15.52 -3.85
N ARG A 117 2.74 16.12 -4.85
CA ARG A 117 2.00 16.74 -5.96
C ARG A 117 1.45 15.62 -6.83
N LEU A 118 0.38 15.88 -7.55
CA LEU A 118 -0.27 14.88 -8.40
C LEU A 118 0.71 14.25 -9.41
N GLU A 119 1.55 15.06 -10.02
CA GLU A 119 2.54 14.58 -11.00
C GLU A 119 3.64 13.73 -10.34
N GLU A 120 4.09 14.11 -9.14
CA GLU A 120 5.06 13.32 -8.36
C GLU A 120 4.47 11.96 -7.94
N LEU A 121 3.18 11.92 -7.58
CA LEU A 121 2.47 10.67 -7.25
C LEU A 121 2.42 9.75 -8.46
N LYS A 122 2.01 10.28 -9.62
CA LYS A 122 1.96 9.53 -10.88
C LYS A 122 3.34 9.05 -11.30
N GLU A 123 4.37 9.88 -11.15
CA GLU A 123 5.74 9.51 -11.46
C GLU A 123 6.22 8.36 -10.54
N ALA A 124 5.97 8.45 -9.24
CA ALA A 124 6.32 7.40 -8.28
C ALA A 124 5.64 6.07 -8.62
N ILE A 125 4.35 6.10 -8.95
CA ILE A 125 3.58 4.94 -9.39
C ILE A 125 4.15 4.39 -10.71
N GLY A 126 4.41 5.25 -11.68
CA GLY A 126 4.98 4.85 -12.98
C GLY A 126 6.32 4.14 -12.85
N LYS A 127 7.22 4.68 -12.03
CA LYS A 127 8.54 4.05 -11.73
C LYS A 127 8.36 2.68 -11.04
N GLY A 128 7.45 2.57 -10.08
CA GLY A 128 7.18 1.31 -9.40
C GLY A 128 6.60 0.25 -10.33
N ARG A 129 5.69 0.63 -11.22
CA ARG A 129 5.14 -0.28 -12.25
C ARG A 129 6.23 -0.76 -13.22
N ALA A 130 7.08 0.16 -13.69
CA ALA A 130 8.20 -0.19 -14.56
C ALA A 130 9.17 -1.17 -13.86
N TYR A 131 9.45 -0.95 -12.56
CA TYR A 131 10.23 -1.89 -11.77
C TYR A 131 9.58 -3.28 -11.73
N LEU A 132 8.28 -3.40 -11.41
CA LEU A 132 7.59 -4.70 -11.38
C LEU A 132 7.66 -5.41 -12.73
N VAL A 133 7.37 -4.70 -13.84
CA VAL A 133 7.46 -5.26 -15.19
C VAL A 133 8.86 -5.79 -15.47
N GLY A 134 9.91 -5.04 -15.09
CA GLY A 134 11.29 -5.44 -15.27
C GLY A 134 11.74 -6.62 -14.41
N GLN A 135 11.01 -6.94 -13.32
CA GLN A 135 11.30 -8.08 -12.44
C GLN A 135 10.54 -9.36 -12.80
N GLN A 136 9.62 -9.30 -13.76
CA GLN A 136 8.87 -10.49 -14.17
C GLN A 136 9.79 -11.51 -14.84
N LYS A 137 9.68 -12.76 -14.39
CA LYS A 137 10.42 -13.89 -14.97
C LYS A 137 9.79 -14.35 -16.30
N ALA A 138 10.52 -15.11 -17.07
CA ALA A 138 10.05 -15.65 -18.36
C ALA A 138 8.81 -16.56 -18.23
N ASP A 139 8.64 -17.20 -17.06
CA ASP A 139 7.47 -18.02 -16.74
C ASP A 139 6.25 -17.21 -16.28
N GLY A 140 6.35 -15.86 -16.27
CA GLY A 140 5.30 -14.93 -15.83
C GLY A 140 5.26 -14.70 -14.33
N SER A 141 6.04 -15.39 -13.52
CA SER A 141 6.10 -15.21 -12.07
C SER A 141 7.01 -14.05 -11.68
N TRP A 142 6.94 -13.65 -10.40
CA TRP A 142 7.88 -12.72 -9.77
C TRP A 142 8.76 -13.44 -8.76
N PRO A 143 9.99 -12.91 -8.52
CA PRO A 143 10.88 -13.45 -7.50
C PRO A 143 10.22 -13.41 -6.12
N GLU A 144 10.39 -14.49 -5.38
CA GLU A 144 9.99 -14.55 -3.97
C GLU A 144 10.78 -13.54 -3.12
N THR A 145 10.13 -12.98 -2.11
CA THR A 145 10.78 -12.13 -1.11
C THR A 145 11.33 -13.00 -0.01
N MET A 146 12.64 -13.18 0.01
CA MET A 146 13.32 -13.95 1.06
C MET A 146 13.41 -13.11 2.34
N ARG A 147 12.55 -13.41 3.31
CA ARG A 147 12.65 -12.87 4.67
C ARG A 147 13.22 -13.94 5.59
N GLY A 148 14.52 -13.87 5.83
CA GLY A 148 15.17 -14.62 6.90
C GLY A 148 15.35 -16.13 6.69
N ASN A 149 15.01 -16.71 5.55
CA ASN A 149 15.27 -18.10 5.23
C ASN A 149 15.90 -18.24 3.84
N THR A 150 16.90 -19.10 3.73
CA THR A 150 17.67 -19.31 2.48
C THR A 150 16.99 -20.26 1.50
N SER A 151 15.83 -20.85 1.86
CA SER A 151 15.08 -21.74 0.98
C SER A 151 14.03 -20.97 0.16
N THR A 152 14.00 -21.21 -1.14
CA THR A 152 12.92 -20.76 -2.03
C THR A 152 11.60 -21.42 -1.61
N SER A 153 10.53 -20.61 -1.53
CA SER A 153 9.21 -21.09 -1.16
C SER A 153 8.21 -20.83 -2.29
N ASP A 154 7.59 -21.90 -2.78
CA ASP A 154 6.52 -21.76 -3.79
C ASP A 154 5.35 -20.90 -3.29
N ALA A 155 5.04 -20.99 -2.00
CA ALA A 155 4.00 -20.14 -1.39
C ALA A 155 4.37 -18.67 -1.42
N GLN A 156 5.63 -18.30 -1.14
CA GLN A 156 6.11 -16.92 -1.22
C GLN A 156 6.12 -16.42 -2.67
N ARG A 157 6.57 -17.27 -3.61
CA ARG A 157 6.55 -16.94 -5.03
C ARG A 157 5.14 -16.71 -5.55
N LEU A 158 4.20 -17.59 -5.19
CA LEU A 158 2.79 -17.45 -5.54
C LEU A 158 2.19 -16.17 -4.96
N SER A 159 2.44 -15.91 -3.67
CA SER A 159 1.97 -14.68 -3.00
C SER A 159 2.54 -13.42 -3.66
N THR A 160 3.85 -13.35 -3.90
CA THR A 160 4.49 -12.20 -4.56
C THR A 160 3.91 -11.99 -5.96
N THR A 161 3.73 -13.08 -6.72
CA THR A 161 3.15 -13.01 -8.07
C THR A 161 1.72 -12.47 -8.05
N ALA A 162 0.89 -12.91 -7.11
CA ALA A 162 -0.47 -12.42 -6.97
C ALA A 162 -0.52 -10.92 -6.63
N TRP A 163 0.29 -10.46 -5.68
CA TRP A 163 0.35 -9.05 -5.31
C TRP A 163 0.88 -8.18 -6.44
N ALA A 164 1.94 -8.62 -7.14
CA ALA A 164 2.49 -7.90 -8.30
C ALA A 164 1.46 -7.76 -9.42
N LEU A 165 0.72 -8.83 -9.72
CA LEU A 165 -0.34 -8.81 -10.72
C LEU A 165 -1.47 -7.85 -10.33
N MET A 166 -1.94 -7.89 -9.08
CA MET A 166 -2.97 -6.95 -8.59
C MET A 166 -2.52 -5.50 -8.71
N ALA A 167 -1.26 -5.19 -8.35
CA ALA A 167 -0.70 -3.85 -8.46
C ALA A 167 -0.59 -3.37 -9.92
N LEU A 168 -0.29 -4.27 -10.85
CA LEU A 168 -0.23 -3.93 -12.28
C LEU A 168 -1.63 -3.75 -12.91
N LEU A 169 -2.65 -4.49 -12.46
CA LEU A 169 -4.02 -4.39 -12.97
C LEU A 169 -4.80 -3.23 -12.33
N GLY A 170 -4.49 -2.86 -11.09
CA GLY A 170 -5.25 -1.86 -10.33
C GLY A 170 -5.19 -0.42 -10.86
N GLY A 171 -4.27 -0.08 -11.75
CA GLY A 171 -4.12 1.26 -12.34
C GLY A 171 -4.69 1.42 -13.75
N SER A 172 -5.50 0.48 -14.22
CA SER A 172 -6.05 0.47 -15.58
C SER A 172 -7.52 0.88 -15.57
N LYS A 173 -7.81 2.16 -15.28
CA LYS A 173 -9.12 2.77 -15.54
C LYS A 173 -8.94 4.10 -16.26
#